data_eeeb1624ff02dc9e0653459b3dbe2940
#
_entry.id   eeeb1624ff02dc9e0653459b3dbe2940
#
_cell.length_a   1.000
_cell.length_b   1.000
_cell.length_c   1.000
_cell.angle_alpha   90.00
_cell.angle_beta   90.00
_cell.angle_gamma   90.00
#
_symmetry.space_group_name_H-M   'P 1'
#
loop_
_entity.id
_entity.type
_entity.pdbx_description
1 polymer ?
#
loop_
_entity_poly.entity_id
_entity_poly.type
_entity_poly.pdbx_seq_one_letter_code
_entity_poly.pdbx_strand_id
1 'polypeptide(L)'
;MQVQPPPGQQRAGLAIHLLGAPRVERDGNTLPSPRGHKVWGLLAYLLHSGVPASRKHLAGLLFEDAEDPLAALRWNLSELRRLLGSAGLRGDVLELSLEPVSYVDLKVVVLGTWVEALCVPGLDRELLEGMSFASSPAFEVWLATERRHLQAVVEAVLREAALARLAAGSAAEAADLAGRLVRRNPLDENYQALLVRSLAAAGDGVGAARQAAACRELFRRELGVQPGATLDAAMHTVTARPTARPAVGRAAAIAQLEAGQAAINAGALEAGLHCLRRAIVEADVTGDAMLRTRARVALGGALVHAARGRDEEGATALHEALAVGQDASPPLAAAACRELGFVEFLRGRYERALPWLTRASALAGGDSAEQARIETVHGSVLSDTAHYEAAIAMLGDAVAFSDSAGDTKQVANGLSMLGRALLLHGNLAAAADALDRAVTLAQQGWTAFVPWPLSLRAEIDLLHGDLAAAADRFEHAFALGCQLGDPCWEGIAGRGLGCVAMARGDSQRAVEILVDSIGRCIRLPDGYLWLKGHALDALCGLAVAQAMPQAPAWINELQGLAARCGMRELTVRSHLHRAALGDNASRAAARLLATQIDSPALQAMVDIQCGAADCGEPIRRAGLDRHPCGNH
;
A
#
# COMPACT_ATOMS: atom_id res chain seq x y z
N MET A 1 -0.85 -17.44 26.18
CA MET A 1 0.55 -17.65 26.61
C MET A 1 1.23 -16.29 26.53
N GLN A 2 1.52 -15.67 27.68
CA GLN A 2 2.24 -14.40 27.74
C GLN A 2 3.68 -14.66 27.27
N VAL A 3 4.01 -14.21 26.07
CA VAL A 3 5.40 -14.11 25.66
C VAL A 3 5.90 -12.75 26.15
N GLN A 4 6.37 -12.71 27.40
CA GLN A 4 7.28 -11.65 27.81
C GLN A 4 8.57 -11.81 26.99
N PRO A 5 9.07 -10.74 26.35
CA PRO A 5 10.43 -10.78 25.83
C PRO A 5 11.36 -10.96 27.02
N PRO A 6 12.40 -11.82 26.95
CA PRO A 6 13.32 -12.00 28.03
C PRO A 6 14.03 -10.66 28.33
N PRO A 7 14.04 -10.21 29.59
CA PRO A 7 14.81 -9.02 29.97
C PRO A 7 16.30 -9.35 29.80
N GLY A 8 17.02 -8.54 29.00
CA GLY A 8 18.46 -8.47 29.08
C GLY A 8 19.26 -9.55 28.34
N GLN A 9 18.79 -10.09 27.20
CA GLN A 9 19.75 -10.70 26.28
C GLN A 9 20.61 -9.60 25.67
N GLN A 10 21.87 -9.51 26.14
CA GLN A 10 22.93 -8.79 25.43
C GLN A 10 22.94 -9.33 23.99
N ARG A 11 22.47 -8.54 23.03
CA ARG A 11 22.52 -8.89 21.62
C ARG A 11 24.01 -8.93 21.24
N ALA A 12 24.55 -10.13 21.08
CA ALA A 12 25.86 -10.30 20.47
C ALA A 12 25.75 -9.80 19.01
N GLY A 13 26.64 -8.90 18.60
CA GLY A 13 26.68 -8.37 17.26
C GLY A 13 26.37 -6.86 17.15
N LEU A 14 26.17 -6.41 15.91
CA LEU A 14 25.94 -5.01 15.59
C LEU A 14 24.46 -4.66 15.70
N ALA A 15 24.13 -3.59 16.42
CA ALA A 15 22.77 -3.02 16.48
C ALA A 15 22.81 -1.55 16.03
N ILE A 16 21.98 -1.23 15.05
CA ILE A 16 21.87 0.11 14.45
C ILE A 16 20.48 0.65 14.78
N HIS A 17 20.46 1.82 15.40
CA HIS A 17 19.25 2.54 15.76
C HIS A 17 19.24 3.87 15.03
N LEU A 18 18.23 4.10 14.19
CA LEU A 18 18.06 5.32 13.39
C LEU A 18 16.76 6.06 13.74
N LEU A 19 15.85 5.41 14.48
CA LEU A 19 14.65 6.04 15.01
C LEU A 19 15.01 6.84 16.28
N GLY A 20 14.72 8.11 16.27
CA GLY A 20 15.18 9.05 17.29
C GLY A 20 16.62 9.53 17.03
N ALA A 21 17.36 9.82 18.10
CA ALA A 21 18.78 10.15 17.99
C ALA A 21 19.58 8.93 17.55
N PRO A 22 20.26 8.97 16.40
CA PRO A 22 20.91 7.79 15.83
C PRO A 22 22.10 7.33 16.69
N ARG A 23 22.24 6.00 16.82
CA ARG A 23 23.33 5.37 17.54
C ARG A 23 23.61 3.97 16.99
N VAL A 24 24.81 3.51 17.19
CA VAL A 24 25.24 2.14 16.88
C VAL A 24 25.78 1.50 18.14
N GLU A 25 25.40 0.27 18.38
CA GLU A 25 25.85 -0.55 19.50
C GLU A 25 26.56 -1.81 18.97
N ARG A 26 27.60 -2.24 19.68
CA ARG A 26 28.27 -3.52 19.42
C ARG A 26 28.39 -4.29 20.71
N ASP A 27 27.87 -5.52 20.70
CA ASP A 27 27.84 -6.38 21.89
C ASP A 27 27.26 -5.69 23.14
N GLY A 28 26.20 -4.88 22.92
CA GLY A 28 25.52 -4.11 23.97
C GLY A 28 26.21 -2.81 24.41
N ASN A 29 27.35 -2.46 23.82
CA ASN A 29 28.05 -1.21 24.11
C ASN A 29 27.82 -0.17 23.00
N THR A 30 27.41 1.04 23.38
CA THR A 30 27.25 2.15 22.45
C THR A 30 28.61 2.58 21.91
N LEU A 31 28.76 2.60 20.59
CA LEU A 31 29.97 3.10 19.93
C LEU A 31 30.02 4.63 19.91
N PRO A 32 31.22 5.23 19.91
CA PRO A 32 31.36 6.67 19.74
C PRO A 32 30.71 7.15 18.45
N SER A 33 29.94 8.25 18.54
CA SER A 33 29.32 8.86 17.38
C SER A 33 30.37 9.24 16.31
N PRO A 34 30.07 9.04 15.02
CA PRO A 34 30.96 9.45 13.95
C PRO A 34 31.09 10.96 13.89
N ARG A 35 32.20 11.43 13.35
CA ARG A 35 32.39 12.86 13.10
C ARG A 35 31.54 13.30 11.91
N GLY A 36 30.71 14.33 12.14
CA GLY A 36 29.81 14.87 11.11
C GLY A 36 28.47 14.13 10.97
N HIS A 37 27.40 14.92 10.85
CA HIS A 37 26.03 14.41 10.79
C HIS A 37 25.69 13.73 9.44
N LYS A 38 26.40 14.10 8.34
CA LYS A 38 26.18 13.49 7.00
C LYS A 38 26.53 12.00 6.95
N VAL A 39 27.35 11.48 7.89
CA VAL A 39 27.61 10.03 8.04
C VAL A 39 26.31 9.28 8.40
N TRP A 40 25.48 9.86 9.28
CA TRP A 40 24.20 9.29 9.66
C TRP A 40 23.20 9.31 8.50
N GLY A 41 23.17 10.41 7.73
CA GLY A 41 22.36 10.49 6.51
C GLY A 41 22.76 9.43 5.48
N LEU A 42 24.06 9.24 5.27
CA LEU A 42 24.60 8.22 4.36
C LEU A 42 24.22 6.80 4.84
N LEU A 43 24.33 6.52 6.14
CA LEU A 43 23.95 5.24 6.73
C LEU A 43 22.44 4.97 6.56
N ALA A 44 21.61 5.95 6.90
CA ALA A 44 20.16 5.83 6.75
C ALA A 44 19.75 5.55 5.29
N TYR A 45 20.34 6.29 4.35
CA TYR A 45 20.08 6.09 2.93
C TYR A 45 20.46 4.68 2.45
N LEU A 46 21.67 4.20 2.77
CA LEU A 46 22.17 2.89 2.35
C LEU A 46 21.39 1.71 2.99
N LEU A 47 20.85 1.91 4.19
CA LEU A 47 20.06 0.87 4.86
C LEU A 47 18.62 0.80 4.38
N HIS A 48 18.06 1.95 4.00
CA HIS A 48 16.65 2.07 3.65
C HIS A 48 16.39 1.93 2.15
N SER A 49 17.26 2.46 1.29
CA SER A 49 17.04 2.42 -0.16
C SER A 49 16.98 1.00 -0.75
N GLY A 50 17.59 0.02 -0.08
CA GLY A 50 17.60 -1.39 -0.51
C GLY A 50 18.27 -1.63 -1.88
N VAL A 51 18.69 -0.57 -2.56
CA VAL A 51 19.27 -0.60 -3.91
C VAL A 51 20.72 -0.11 -3.84
N PRO A 52 21.66 -0.80 -4.48
CA PRO A 52 23.03 -0.35 -4.58
C PRO A 52 23.14 1.05 -5.23
N ALA A 53 23.83 1.99 -4.59
CA ALA A 53 23.92 3.37 -5.03
C ALA A 53 25.31 3.72 -5.57
N SER A 54 25.37 4.38 -6.75
CA SER A 54 26.64 4.83 -7.30
C SER A 54 27.28 5.94 -6.45
N ARG A 55 28.62 6.02 -6.43
CA ARG A 55 29.33 7.08 -5.70
C ARG A 55 28.95 8.47 -6.19
N LYS A 56 28.71 8.63 -7.49
CA LYS A 56 28.29 9.90 -8.10
C LYS A 56 26.90 10.31 -7.58
N HIS A 57 25.99 9.35 -7.47
CA HIS A 57 24.65 9.57 -6.91
C HIS A 57 24.72 10.05 -5.46
N LEU A 58 25.45 9.33 -4.60
CA LEU A 58 25.58 9.68 -3.18
C LEU A 58 26.30 11.01 -2.95
N ALA A 59 27.27 11.32 -3.81
CA ALA A 59 27.97 12.61 -3.78
C ALA A 59 27.02 13.77 -4.13
N GLY A 60 26.18 13.62 -5.17
CA GLY A 60 25.17 14.61 -5.52
C GLY A 60 24.06 14.74 -4.50
N LEU A 61 23.68 13.62 -3.85
CA LEU A 61 22.61 13.64 -2.85
C LEU A 61 23.00 14.38 -1.55
N LEU A 62 24.20 14.10 -1.01
CA LEU A 62 24.60 14.55 0.33
C LEU A 62 25.68 15.63 0.36
N PHE A 63 26.45 15.80 -0.73
CA PHE A 63 27.67 16.60 -0.72
C PHE A 63 27.74 17.59 -1.89
N GLU A 64 26.61 17.95 -2.50
CA GLU A 64 26.53 18.91 -3.60
C GLU A 64 27.15 20.28 -3.24
N ASP A 65 27.10 20.64 -1.96
CA ASP A 65 27.65 21.88 -1.41
C ASP A 65 29.17 21.87 -1.19
N ALA A 66 29.85 20.71 -1.35
CA ALA A 66 31.29 20.59 -1.13
C ALA A 66 32.09 20.98 -2.37
N GLU A 67 33.28 21.56 -2.21
CA GLU A 67 34.22 21.86 -3.31
C GLU A 67 34.60 20.60 -4.11
N ASP A 68 34.83 19.47 -3.41
CA ASP A 68 34.98 18.14 -4.00
C ASP A 68 33.98 17.17 -3.35
N PRO A 69 32.79 16.98 -3.95
CA PRO A 69 31.76 16.08 -3.44
C PRO A 69 32.22 14.62 -3.29
N LEU A 70 33.09 14.14 -4.19
CA LEU A 70 33.63 12.77 -4.14
C LEU A 70 34.67 12.60 -3.02
N ALA A 71 35.48 13.63 -2.73
CA ALA A 71 36.39 13.60 -1.59
C ALA A 71 35.61 13.63 -0.26
N ALA A 72 34.59 14.48 -0.17
CA ALA A 72 33.70 14.52 0.99
C ALA A 72 33.00 13.17 1.22
N LEU A 73 32.50 12.53 0.17
CA LEU A 73 31.91 11.19 0.25
C LEU A 73 32.95 10.15 0.72
N ARG A 74 34.18 10.16 0.17
CA ARG A 74 35.26 9.24 0.59
C ARG A 74 35.55 9.34 2.08
N TRP A 75 35.61 10.55 2.60
CA TRP A 75 35.84 10.79 4.03
C TRP A 75 34.68 10.22 4.88
N ASN A 76 33.42 10.50 4.53
CA ASN A 76 32.25 9.99 5.22
C ASN A 76 32.14 8.45 5.16
N LEU A 77 32.49 7.84 4.03
CA LEU A 77 32.60 6.39 3.89
C LEU A 77 33.68 5.78 4.79
N SER A 78 34.80 6.50 5.00
CA SER A 78 35.84 6.07 5.94
C SER A 78 35.36 6.10 7.39
N GLU A 79 34.64 7.17 7.80
CA GLU A 79 34.01 7.26 9.12
C GLU A 79 32.95 6.16 9.30
N LEU A 80 32.15 5.89 8.27
CA LEU A 80 31.13 4.83 8.31
C LEU A 80 31.78 3.43 8.44
N ARG A 81 32.87 3.16 7.72
CA ARG A 81 33.63 1.91 7.90
C ARG A 81 34.22 1.78 9.30
N ARG A 82 34.71 2.88 9.88
CA ARG A 82 35.22 2.89 11.26
C ARG A 82 34.11 2.55 12.25
N LEU A 83 32.88 3.06 12.02
CA LEU A 83 31.73 2.82 12.88
C LEU A 83 31.22 1.37 12.77
N LEU A 84 31.11 0.87 11.54
CA LEU A 84 30.52 -0.46 11.26
C LEU A 84 31.57 -1.60 11.30
N GLY A 85 32.86 -1.28 11.36
CA GLY A 85 33.93 -2.29 11.31
C GLY A 85 34.09 -2.89 9.92
N SER A 86 34.27 -4.22 9.84
CA SER A 86 34.45 -4.94 8.57
C SER A 86 33.16 -5.10 7.74
N ALA A 87 32.03 -4.50 8.15
CA ALA A 87 30.79 -4.50 7.40
C ALA A 87 31.04 -3.96 5.98
N GLY A 88 30.59 -4.73 4.99
CA GLY A 88 31.04 -4.59 3.62
C GLY A 88 30.42 -3.41 2.87
N LEU A 89 31.10 -2.28 2.88
CA LEU A 89 30.92 -1.23 1.88
C LEU A 89 31.91 -1.50 0.73
N ARG A 90 31.46 -2.12 -0.35
CA ARG A 90 32.34 -2.58 -1.45
C ARG A 90 31.87 -2.01 -2.79
N GLY A 91 32.82 -1.92 -3.74
CA GLY A 91 32.56 -1.59 -5.14
C GLY A 91 32.45 -0.10 -5.46
N ASP A 92 32.29 0.20 -6.75
CA ASP A 92 31.98 1.55 -7.27
C ASP A 92 30.51 1.89 -7.10
N VAL A 93 29.65 0.88 -7.15
CA VAL A 93 28.28 0.91 -6.69
C VAL A 93 28.28 0.41 -5.24
N LEU A 94 27.89 1.27 -4.32
CA LEU A 94 27.98 1.00 -2.89
C LEU A 94 26.76 0.22 -2.43
N GLU A 95 27.02 -0.97 -1.92
CA GLU A 95 26.06 -1.78 -1.21
C GLU A 95 26.52 -1.96 0.23
N LEU A 96 25.60 -1.80 1.18
CA LEU A 96 25.89 -2.05 2.59
C LEU A 96 25.45 -3.48 2.95
N SER A 97 26.42 -4.37 3.04
CA SER A 97 26.21 -5.73 3.51
C SER A 97 26.53 -5.83 5.00
N LEU A 98 25.50 -6.06 5.81
CA LEU A 98 25.62 -6.32 7.24
C LEU A 98 25.65 -7.83 7.51
N GLU A 99 26.23 -8.22 8.63
CA GLU A 99 26.15 -9.62 9.09
C GLU A 99 24.69 -10.01 9.32
N PRO A 100 24.27 -11.26 9.03
CA PRO A 100 22.89 -11.72 9.17
C PRO A 100 22.28 -11.52 10.56
N VAL A 101 23.11 -11.51 11.59
CA VAL A 101 22.70 -11.31 13.00
C VAL A 101 22.59 -9.84 13.40
N SER A 102 22.88 -8.90 12.48
CA SER A 102 22.81 -7.47 12.77
C SER A 102 21.37 -7.02 12.95
N TYR A 103 21.15 -6.22 13.99
CA TYR A 103 19.86 -5.59 14.25
C TYR A 103 19.82 -4.19 13.60
N VAL A 104 18.75 -3.90 12.90
CA VAL A 104 18.46 -2.56 12.35
C VAL A 104 17.00 -2.24 12.67
N ASP A 105 16.77 -1.23 13.48
CA ASP A 105 15.43 -0.84 13.94
C ASP A 105 14.46 -0.58 12.79
N LEU A 106 14.88 0.14 11.75
CA LEU A 106 14.07 0.40 10.55
C LEU A 106 13.60 -0.89 9.87
N LYS A 107 14.50 -1.88 9.71
CA LYS A 107 14.15 -3.16 9.07
C LYS A 107 13.12 -3.93 9.89
N VAL A 108 13.24 -3.89 11.22
CA VAL A 108 12.27 -4.55 12.11
C VAL A 108 10.90 -3.87 12.05
N VAL A 109 10.86 -2.53 12.00
CA VAL A 109 9.59 -1.79 11.90
C VAL A 109 8.92 -2.03 10.55
N VAL A 110 9.69 -2.03 9.47
CA VAL A 110 9.18 -2.12 8.09
C VAL A 110 8.79 -3.55 7.72
N LEU A 111 9.68 -4.53 7.95
CA LEU A 111 9.55 -5.91 7.47
C LEU A 111 9.26 -6.93 8.57
N GLY A 112 9.41 -6.56 9.82
CA GLY A 112 9.12 -7.45 10.96
C GLY A 112 7.62 -7.63 11.20
N THR A 113 7.28 -8.64 12.00
CA THR A 113 5.92 -8.80 12.51
C THR A 113 5.54 -7.63 13.42
N TRP A 114 4.23 -7.38 13.61
CA TRP A 114 3.78 -6.33 14.53
C TRP A 114 4.30 -6.55 15.97
N VAL A 115 4.50 -7.81 16.38
CA VAL A 115 5.05 -8.17 17.72
C VAL A 115 6.49 -7.67 17.85
N GLU A 116 7.32 -7.93 16.83
CA GLU A 116 8.72 -7.48 16.82
C GLU A 116 8.81 -5.97 16.73
N ALA A 117 7.99 -5.35 15.86
CA ALA A 117 7.96 -3.91 15.66
C ALA A 117 7.55 -3.15 16.93
N LEU A 118 6.56 -3.64 17.70
CA LEU A 118 6.17 -3.03 18.98
C LEU A 118 7.30 -3.06 20.03
N CYS A 119 8.24 -3.99 19.92
CA CYS A 119 9.39 -4.09 20.81
C CYS A 119 10.55 -3.16 20.42
N VAL A 120 10.45 -2.43 19.30
CA VAL A 120 11.51 -1.52 18.84
C VAL A 120 11.57 -0.28 19.74
N PRO A 121 12.71 -0.02 20.39
CA PRO A 121 12.88 1.21 21.16
C PRO A 121 12.81 2.43 20.23
N GLY A 122 11.95 3.39 20.56
CA GLY A 122 11.81 4.60 19.75
C GLY A 122 10.87 4.45 18.55
N LEU A 123 9.98 3.45 18.54
CA LEU A 123 8.96 3.25 17.48
C LEU A 123 8.16 4.54 17.16
N ASP A 124 7.91 5.38 18.16
CA ASP A 124 7.15 6.63 18.00
C ASP A 124 8.03 7.84 17.61
N ARG A 125 9.33 7.65 17.42
CA ARG A 125 10.29 8.69 17.08
C ARG A 125 10.49 8.80 15.57
N GLU A 126 10.96 9.99 15.13
CA GLU A 126 11.28 10.20 13.72
C GLU A 126 12.63 9.61 13.31
N LEU A 127 12.77 9.31 12.04
CA LEU A 127 14.06 8.96 11.44
C LEU A 127 15.04 10.12 11.56
N LEU A 128 16.23 9.87 12.15
CA LEU A 128 17.27 10.88 12.38
C LEU A 128 16.71 12.14 13.08
N GLU A 129 15.95 11.94 14.15
CA GLU A 129 15.26 13.01 14.88
C GLU A 129 16.26 14.08 15.38
N GLY A 130 15.91 15.35 15.16
CA GLY A 130 16.75 16.48 15.55
C GLY A 130 17.93 16.75 14.61
N MET A 131 18.14 15.97 13.55
CA MET A 131 19.16 16.24 12.55
C MET A 131 18.61 17.06 11.39
N SER A 132 19.37 18.06 10.95
CA SER A 132 19.10 18.90 9.78
C SER A 132 20.21 18.73 8.74
N PHE A 133 19.80 18.65 7.47
CA PHE A 133 20.69 18.53 6.31
C PHE A 133 20.47 19.71 5.35
N ALA A 134 20.26 20.90 5.88
CA ALA A 134 19.92 22.12 5.10
C ALA A 134 20.93 22.43 3.97
N SER A 135 22.19 22.00 4.12
CA SER A 135 23.21 22.11 3.06
C SER A 135 23.10 21.03 1.98
N SER A 136 22.13 20.13 2.05
CA SER A 136 21.92 19.03 1.11
C SER A 136 20.42 18.94 0.77
N PRO A 137 19.88 19.88 -0.05
CA PRO A 137 18.44 20.00 -0.29
C PRO A 137 17.79 18.74 -0.87
N ALA A 138 18.50 18.03 -1.76
CA ALA A 138 17.99 16.77 -2.33
C ALA A 138 17.85 15.68 -1.25
N PHE A 139 18.77 15.63 -0.29
CA PHE A 139 18.68 14.70 0.85
C PHE A 139 17.57 15.09 1.83
N GLU A 140 17.36 16.37 2.09
CA GLU A 140 16.23 16.83 2.95
C GLU A 140 14.89 16.43 2.36
N VAL A 141 14.72 16.54 1.04
CA VAL A 141 13.51 16.09 0.35
C VAL A 141 13.30 14.58 0.52
N TRP A 142 14.35 13.79 0.31
CA TRP A 142 14.32 12.34 0.54
C TRP A 142 13.98 12.02 2.00
N LEU A 143 14.66 12.64 2.96
CA LEU A 143 14.44 12.39 4.39
C LEU A 143 13.01 12.75 4.83
N ALA A 144 12.45 13.84 4.32
CA ALA A 144 11.06 14.22 4.59
C ALA A 144 10.06 13.21 4.01
N THR A 145 10.36 12.64 2.85
CA THR A 145 9.56 11.57 2.23
C THR A 145 9.59 10.31 3.09
N GLU A 146 10.78 9.88 3.50
CA GLU A 146 10.96 8.68 4.30
C GLU A 146 10.36 8.80 5.71
N ARG A 147 10.43 9.98 6.34
CA ARG A 147 9.75 10.23 7.62
C ARG A 147 8.24 10.03 7.51
N ARG A 148 7.61 10.55 6.44
CA ARG A 148 6.17 10.37 6.21
C ARG A 148 5.81 8.90 5.97
N HIS A 149 6.65 8.20 5.19
CA HIS A 149 6.49 6.78 4.94
C HIS A 149 6.56 5.97 6.23
N LEU A 150 7.61 6.15 7.02
CA LEU A 150 7.79 5.45 8.30
C LEU A 150 6.66 5.76 9.30
N GLN A 151 6.14 6.98 9.33
CA GLN A 151 4.95 7.30 10.14
C GLN A 151 3.75 6.45 9.76
N ALA A 152 3.48 6.29 8.46
CA ALA A 152 2.39 5.44 7.98
C ALA A 152 2.62 3.95 8.30
N VAL A 153 3.86 3.47 8.21
CA VAL A 153 4.24 2.10 8.62
C VAL A 153 3.99 1.89 10.12
N VAL A 154 4.37 2.84 10.97
CA VAL A 154 4.12 2.76 12.42
C VAL A 154 2.61 2.73 12.72
N GLU A 155 1.81 3.54 12.03
CA GLU A 155 0.34 3.50 12.16
C GLU A 155 -0.21 2.12 11.75
N ALA A 156 0.28 1.53 10.67
CA ALA A 156 -0.11 0.19 10.25
C ALA A 156 0.24 -0.88 11.28
N VAL A 157 1.45 -0.83 11.85
CA VAL A 157 1.88 -1.73 12.95
C VAL A 157 0.96 -1.61 14.16
N LEU A 158 0.64 -0.39 14.60
CA LEU A 158 -0.24 -0.16 15.75
C LEU A 158 -1.65 -0.68 15.49
N ARG A 159 -2.19 -0.48 14.27
CA ARG A 159 -3.50 -0.98 13.85
C ARG A 159 -3.54 -2.51 13.86
N GLU A 160 -2.57 -3.15 13.23
CA GLU A 160 -2.43 -4.60 13.15
C GLU A 160 -2.35 -5.21 14.56
N ALA A 161 -1.55 -4.61 15.42
CA ALA A 161 -1.43 -5.02 16.82
C ALA A 161 -2.76 -4.86 17.58
N ALA A 162 -3.47 -3.73 17.40
CA ALA A 162 -4.76 -3.50 18.05
C ALA A 162 -5.81 -4.53 17.61
N LEU A 163 -5.90 -4.84 16.31
CA LEU A 163 -6.80 -5.87 15.78
C LEU A 163 -6.46 -7.27 16.32
N ALA A 164 -5.17 -7.63 16.33
CA ALA A 164 -4.72 -8.91 16.85
C ALA A 164 -4.99 -9.04 18.36
N ARG A 165 -4.76 -7.98 19.15
CA ARG A 165 -5.07 -7.96 20.59
C ARG A 165 -6.56 -8.04 20.85
N LEU A 166 -7.37 -7.33 20.08
CA LEU A 166 -8.83 -7.39 20.17
C LEU A 166 -9.33 -8.80 19.87
N ALA A 167 -8.85 -9.42 18.78
CA ALA A 167 -9.19 -10.80 18.40
C ALA A 167 -8.78 -11.84 19.44
N ALA A 168 -7.67 -11.62 20.13
CA ALA A 168 -7.20 -12.47 21.23
C ALA A 168 -7.91 -12.23 22.57
N GLY A 169 -8.89 -11.31 22.63
CA GLY A 169 -9.63 -10.95 23.85
C GLY A 169 -8.90 -9.98 24.78
N SER A 170 -7.73 -9.46 24.40
CA SER A 170 -6.97 -8.46 25.18
C SER A 170 -7.47 -7.03 24.88
N ALA A 171 -8.77 -6.79 25.12
CA ALA A 171 -9.47 -5.57 24.70
C ALA A 171 -8.89 -4.29 25.30
N ALA A 172 -8.36 -4.32 26.51
CA ALA A 172 -7.75 -3.17 27.16
C ALA A 172 -6.43 -2.75 26.44
N GLU A 173 -5.59 -3.73 26.06
CA GLU A 173 -4.38 -3.46 25.26
C GLU A 173 -4.74 -2.95 23.86
N ALA A 174 -5.78 -3.51 23.25
CA ALA A 174 -6.29 -3.04 21.97
C ALA A 174 -6.77 -1.59 22.04
N ALA A 175 -7.47 -1.20 23.13
CA ALA A 175 -7.92 0.17 23.34
C ALA A 175 -6.76 1.15 23.52
N ASP A 176 -5.68 0.77 24.22
CA ASP A 176 -4.47 1.61 24.33
C ASP A 176 -3.81 1.84 22.96
N LEU A 177 -3.61 0.77 22.18
CA LEU A 177 -3.03 0.85 20.84
C LEU A 177 -3.91 1.69 19.89
N ALA A 178 -5.23 1.47 19.89
CA ALA A 178 -6.17 2.26 19.10
C ALA A 178 -6.20 3.73 19.55
N GLY A 179 -6.05 4.00 20.83
CA GLY A 179 -5.91 5.36 21.37
C GLY A 179 -4.64 6.07 20.86
N ARG A 180 -3.52 5.33 20.69
CA ARG A 180 -2.30 5.87 20.05
C ARG A 180 -2.55 6.23 18.59
N LEU A 181 -3.29 5.42 17.84
CA LEU A 181 -3.67 5.70 16.44
C LEU A 181 -4.53 6.96 16.32
N VAL A 182 -5.57 7.07 17.14
CA VAL A 182 -6.46 8.26 17.15
C VAL A 182 -5.70 9.54 17.48
N ARG A 183 -4.70 9.50 18.37
CA ARG A 183 -3.84 10.67 18.65
C ARG A 183 -2.97 11.07 17.46
N ARG A 184 -2.51 10.11 16.63
CA ARG A 184 -1.69 10.37 15.44
C ARG A 184 -2.52 10.90 14.28
N ASN A 185 -3.66 10.27 14.05
CA ASN A 185 -4.57 10.63 12.95
C ASN A 185 -6.03 10.63 13.45
N PRO A 186 -6.47 11.75 14.06
CA PRO A 186 -7.79 11.84 14.67
C PRO A 186 -8.94 11.87 13.64
N LEU A 187 -8.65 12.14 12.37
CA LEU A 187 -9.63 12.18 11.29
C LEU A 187 -9.73 10.86 10.50
N ASP A 188 -9.04 9.80 10.93
CA ASP A 188 -9.23 8.45 10.36
C ASP A 188 -10.41 7.75 11.07
N GLU A 189 -11.49 7.54 10.33
CA GLU A 189 -12.71 6.93 10.87
C GLU A 189 -12.48 5.49 11.34
N ASN A 190 -11.63 4.72 10.65
CA ASN A 190 -11.32 3.35 11.01
C ASN A 190 -10.60 3.26 12.36
N TYR A 191 -9.68 4.20 12.65
CA TYR A 191 -9.01 4.28 13.94
C TYR A 191 -9.99 4.65 15.07
N GLN A 192 -10.91 5.57 14.79
CA GLN A 192 -11.97 5.93 15.72
C GLN A 192 -12.90 4.73 16.02
N ALA A 193 -13.34 4.02 14.98
CA ALA A 193 -14.18 2.84 15.10
C ALA A 193 -13.48 1.68 15.85
N LEU A 194 -12.17 1.48 15.59
CA LEU A 194 -11.36 0.48 16.29
C LEU A 194 -11.26 0.79 17.79
N LEU A 195 -11.06 2.07 18.15
CA LEU A 195 -11.04 2.49 19.56
C LEU A 195 -12.39 2.27 20.23
N VAL A 196 -13.49 2.65 19.57
CA VAL A 196 -14.86 2.42 20.07
C VAL A 196 -15.12 0.94 20.31
N ARG A 197 -14.79 0.06 19.35
CA ARG A 197 -14.93 -1.40 19.51
C ARG A 197 -14.09 -1.96 20.64
N SER A 198 -12.84 -1.49 20.76
CA SER A 198 -11.91 -1.95 21.79
C SER A 198 -12.37 -1.56 23.19
N LEU A 199 -12.86 -0.30 23.38
CA LEU A 199 -13.44 0.16 24.64
C LEU A 199 -14.68 -0.64 25.01
N ALA A 200 -15.57 -0.89 24.05
CA ALA A 200 -16.78 -1.69 24.26
C ALA A 200 -16.45 -3.13 24.67
N ALA A 201 -15.49 -3.76 23.98
CA ALA A 201 -15.05 -5.12 24.29
C ALA A 201 -14.33 -5.20 25.65
N ALA A 202 -13.70 -4.11 26.10
CA ALA A 202 -13.13 -3.98 27.45
C ALA A 202 -14.17 -3.75 28.55
N GLY A 203 -15.46 -3.61 28.19
CA GLY A 203 -16.56 -3.34 29.13
C GLY A 203 -16.79 -1.85 29.43
N ASP A 204 -16.01 -0.95 28.83
CA ASP A 204 -16.21 0.51 28.96
C ASP A 204 -17.18 1.05 27.90
N GLY A 205 -18.43 0.69 28.01
CA GLY A 205 -19.50 1.19 27.12
C GLY A 205 -19.72 2.70 27.19
N VAL A 206 -19.44 3.32 28.35
CA VAL A 206 -19.53 4.78 28.53
C VAL A 206 -18.41 5.48 27.77
N GLY A 207 -17.19 4.98 27.88
CA GLY A 207 -16.02 5.45 27.13
C GLY A 207 -16.23 5.31 25.61
N ALA A 208 -16.74 4.18 25.16
CA ALA A 208 -17.07 3.95 23.76
C ALA A 208 -18.10 4.96 23.22
N ALA A 209 -19.20 5.20 23.94
CA ALA A 209 -20.20 6.19 23.55
C ALA A 209 -19.64 7.62 23.52
N ARG A 210 -18.80 7.98 24.49
CA ARG A 210 -18.13 9.29 24.55
C ARG A 210 -17.19 9.48 23.38
N GLN A 211 -16.40 8.45 23.04
CA GLN A 211 -15.47 8.50 21.91
C GLN A 211 -16.22 8.66 20.58
N ALA A 212 -17.31 7.93 20.38
CA ALA A 212 -18.14 8.07 19.18
C ALA A 212 -18.74 9.47 19.04
N ALA A 213 -19.22 10.06 20.16
CA ALA A 213 -19.73 11.42 20.15
C ALA A 213 -18.63 12.46 19.85
N ALA A 214 -17.43 12.29 20.42
CA ALA A 214 -16.28 13.16 20.15
C ALA A 214 -15.83 13.07 18.68
N CYS A 215 -15.83 11.88 18.10
CA CYS A 215 -15.55 11.67 16.69
C CYS A 215 -16.55 12.42 15.79
N ARG A 216 -17.85 12.28 16.01
CA ARG A 216 -18.88 12.98 15.22
C ARG A 216 -18.72 14.49 15.28
N GLU A 217 -18.44 15.04 16.47
CA GLU A 217 -18.21 16.48 16.64
C GLU A 217 -16.94 16.95 15.94
N LEU A 218 -15.84 16.18 16.01
CA LEU A 218 -14.60 16.47 15.32
C LEU A 218 -14.78 16.51 13.80
N PHE A 219 -15.42 15.50 13.22
CA PHE A 219 -15.65 15.41 11.77
C PHE A 219 -16.55 16.54 11.28
N ARG A 220 -17.59 16.88 12.05
CA ARG A 220 -18.47 18.01 11.74
C ARG A 220 -17.69 19.34 11.72
N ARG A 221 -16.80 19.54 12.69
CA ARG A 221 -16.05 20.78 12.84
C ARG A 221 -14.93 20.93 11.80
N GLU A 222 -14.15 19.88 11.57
CA GLU A 222 -12.95 19.95 10.72
C GLU A 222 -13.25 19.69 9.24
N LEU A 223 -14.22 18.81 8.95
CA LEU A 223 -14.53 18.36 7.58
C LEU A 223 -15.91 18.81 7.09
N GLY A 224 -16.78 19.29 7.98
CA GLY A 224 -18.17 19.66 7.65
C GLY A 224 -19.10 18.48 7.34
N VAL A 225 -18.65 17.25 7.61
CA VAL A 225 -19.41 16.00 7.33
C VAL A 225 -19.62 15.18 8.60
N GLN A 226 -20.51 14.19 8.51
CA GLN A 226 -20.64 13.16 9.54
C GLN A 226 -19.73 11.97 9.21
N PRO A 227 -19.21 11.24 10.22
CA PRO A 227 -18.56 9.96 10.00
C PRO A 227 -19.48 8.99 9.26
N GLY A 228 -18.90 8.05 8.54
CA GLY A 228 -19.62 7.06 7.75
C GLY A 228 -20.17 5.88 8.58
N ALA A 229 -20.54 4.82 7.85
CA ALA A 229 -21.15 3.63 8.44
C ALA A 229 -20.22 2.82 9.37
N THR A 230 -18.91 2.99 9.27
CA THR A 230 -17.92 2.22 10.04
C THR A 230 -18.02 2.52 11.54
N LEU A 231 -18.16 3.80 11.90
CA LEU A 231 -18.35 4.21 13.29
C LEU A 231 -19.69 3.74 13.84
N ASP A 232 -20.76 3.82 13.04
CA ASP A 232 -22.08 3.36 13.44
C ASP A 232 -22.12 1.84 13.62
N ALA A 233 -21.48 1.09 12.74
CA ALA A 233 -21.30 -0.36 12.88
C ALA A 233 -20.56 -0.73 14.18
N ALA A 234 -19.50 0.01 14.52
CA ALA A 234 -18.77 -0.17 15.78
C ALA A 234 -19.68 0.05 17.01
N MET A 235 -20.59 1.02 16.97
CA MET A 235 -21.55 1.27 18.04
C MET A 235 -22.62 0.18 18.14
N HIS A 236 -23.07 -0.39 17.01
CA HIS A 236 -24.07 -1.47 17.02
C HIS A 236 -23.53 -2.76 17.65
N THR A 237 -22.25 -3.06 17.52
CA THR A 237 -21.63 -4.20 18.22
C THR A 237 -21.67 -4.05 19.74
N VAL A 238 -21.70 -2.83 20.26
CA VAL A 238 -21.84 -2.53 21.70
C VAL A 238 -23.26 -2.86 22.22
N THR A 239 -24.28 -2.69 21.38
CA THR A 239 -25.70 -2.78 21.78
C THR A 239 -26.37 -4.10 21.43
N ALA A 240 -25.76 -4.91 20.55
CA ALA A 240 -26.35 -6.16 20.08
C ALA A 240 -26.23 -7.29 21.12
N ARG A 241 -27.25 -7.43 21.96
CA ARG A 241 -27.50 -8.70 22.67
C ARG A 241 -28.10 -9.71 21.68
N PRO A 242 -27.55 -10.94 21.55
CA PRO A 242 -28.17 -11.96 20.71
C PRO A 242 -29.54 -12.32 21.25
N THR A 243 -30.60 -11.92 20.53
CA THR A 243 -32.00 -12.17 20.93
C THR A 243 -32.63 -13.43 20.34
N ALA A 244 -31.89 -14.16 19.45
CA ALA A 244 -32.40 -15.39 18.87
C ALA A 244 -31.68 -16.61 19.47
N ARG A 245 -32.47 -17.61 19.91
CA ARG A 245 -31.94 -18.95 20.21
C ARG A 245 -31.36 -19.50 18.90
N PRO A 246 -30.06 -19.81 18.82
CA PRO A 246 -29.49 -20.38 17.60
C PRO A 246 -30.10 -21.76 17.33
N ALA A 247 -30.29 -22.09 16.06
CA ALA A 247 -30.51 -23.48 15.65
C ALA A 247 -29.20 -24.25 15.90
N VAL A 248 -29.14 -24.98 16.98
CA VAL A 248 -27.89 -25.49 17.57
C VAL A 248 -27.34 -26.66 16.74
N GLY A 249 -26.11 -26.55 16.23
CA GLY A 249 -25.33 -27.69 15.78
C GLY A 249 -24.47 -27.45 14.54
N ARG A 250 -23.53 -28.35 14.35
CA ARG A 250 -22.57 -28.36 13.23
C ARG A 250 -23.27 -28.25 11.86
N ALA A 251 -24.37 -28.98 11.65
CA ALA A 251 -25.13 -28.97 10.38
C ALA A 251 -25.72 -27.59 10.09
N ALA A 252 -26.23 -26.89 11.12
CA ALA A 252 -26.77 -25.55 10.96
C ALA A 252 -25.67 -24.53 10.57
N ALA A 253 -24.51 -24.61 11.21
CA ALA A 253 -23.36 -23.76 10.86
C ALA A 253 -22.90 -23.99 9.41
N ILE A 254 -22.81 -25.25 8.96
CA ILE A 254 -22.47 -25.60 7.57
C ILE A 254 -23.51 -25.07 6.60
N ALA A 255 -24.80 -25.28 6.88
CA ALA A 255 -25.88 -24.80 6.01
C ALA A 255 -25.88 -23.27 5.86
N GLN A 256 -25.66 -22.54 6.97
CA GLN A 256 -25.54 -21.08 6.93
C GLN A 256 -24.31 -20.63 6.13
N LEU A 257 -23.18 -21.32 6.27
CA LEU A 257 -21.96 -21.03 5.51
C LEU A 257 -22.19 -21.23 3.99
N GLU A 258 -22.78 -22.34 3.59
CA GLU A 258 -23.09 -22.65 2.19
C GLU A 258 -24.12 -21.68 1.61
N ALA A 259 -25.20 -21.40 2.35
CA ALA A 259 -26.21 -20.43 1.94
C ALA A 259 -25.62 -19.01 1.81
N GLY A 260 -24.73 -18.62 2.72
CA GLY A 260 -24.03 -17.34 2.67
C GLY A 260 -23.17 -17.19 1.43
N GLN A 261 -22.33 -18.19 1.12
CA GLN A 261 -21.49 -18.20 -0.06
C GLN A 261 -22.32 -18.21 -1.36
N ALA A 262 -23.41 -19.01 -1.41
CA ALA A 262 -24.29 -19.04 -2.57
C ALA A 262 -24.98 -17.67 -2.80
N ALA A 263 -25.44 -17.01 -1.74
CA ALA A 263 -26.05 -15.69 -1.81
C ALA A 263 -25.07 -14.62 -2.31
N ILE A 264 -23.81 -14.60 -1.80
CA ILE A 264 -22.74 -13.71 -2.29
C ILE A 264 -22.50 -13.93 -3.79
N ASN A 265 -22.35 -15.18 -4.20
CA ASN A 265 -22.12 -15.53 -5.61
C ASN A 265 -23.30 -15.14 -6.53
N ALA A 266 -24.52 -15.11 -6.00
CA ALA A 266 -25.73 -14.65 -6.69
C ALA A 266 -25.92 -13.13 -6.65
N GLY A 267 -25.02 -12.37 -6.01
CA GLY A 267 -25.12 -10.92 -5.87
C GLY A 267 -26.02 -10.42 -4.75
N ALA A 268 -26.58 -11.34 -3.93
CA ALA A 268 -27.40 -10.99 -2.76
C ALA A 268 -26.52 -10.73 -1.52
N LEU A 269 -25.71 -9.66 -1.58
CA LEU A 269 -24.63 -9.36 -0.63
C LEU A 269 -25.08 -9.35 0.82
N GLU A 270 -26.06 -8.53 1.19
CA GLU A 270 -26.49 -8.40 2.59
C GLU A 270 -27.10 -9.68 3.18
N ALA A 271 -27.86 -10.43 2.36
CA ALA A 271 -28.36 -11.74 2.77
C ALA A 271 -27.23 -12.75 3.00
N GLY A 272 -26.23 -12.74 2.11
CA GLY A 272 -25.04 -13.58 2.24
C GLY A 272 -24.22 -13.26 3.48
N LEU A 273 -23.95 -11.99 3.74
CA LEU A 273 -23.23 -11.55 4.95
C LEU A 273 -24.00 -11.89 6.23
N HIS A 274 -25.33 -11.78 6.20
CA HIS A 274 -26.17 -12.18 7.34
C HIS A 274 -26.02 -13.69 7.63
N CYS A 275 -26.09 -14.54 6.60
CA CYS A 275 -25.88 -15.98 6.75
C CYS A 275 -24.47 -16.31 7.27
N LEU A 276 -23.43 -15.65 6.75
CA LEU A 276 -22.05 -15.88 7.20
C LEU A 276 -21.85 -15.47 8.67
N ARG A 277 -22.42 -14.34 9.11
CA ARG A 277 -22.38 -13.95 10.53
C ARG A 277 -23.12 -14.96 11.44
N ARG A 278 -24.24 -15.49 10.97
CA ARG A 278 -24.94 -16.58 11.69
C ARG A 278 -24.11 -17.85 11.72
N ALA A 279 -23.44 -18.21 10.62
CA ALA A 279 -22.55 -19.35 10.58
C ALA A 279 -21.45 -19.27 11.67
N ILE A 280 -20.89 -18.08 11.92
CA ILE A 280 -19.91 -17.87 13.00
C ILE A 280 -20.52 -18.16 14.37
N VAL A 281 -21.70 -17.57 14.65
CA VAL A 281 -22.38 -17.77 15.96
C VAL A 281 -22.67 -19.25 16.21
N GLU A 282 -23.15 -19.97 15.19
CA GLU A 282 -23.47 -21.40 15.30
C GLU A 282 -22.20 -22.27 15.37
N ALA A 283 -21.14 -21.93 14.64
CA ALA A 283 -19.87 -22.59 14.71
C ALA A 283 -19.21 -22.44 16.10
N ASP A 284 -19.31 -21.26 16.71
CA ASP A 284 -18.73 -21.01 18.05
C ASP A 284 -19.37 -21.87 19.14
N VAL A 285 -20.66 -22.19 19.02
CA VAL A 285 -21.37 -23.10 19.95
C VAL A 285 -20.85 -24.54 19.82
N THR A 286 -20.39 -24.95 18.63
CA THR A 286 -19.92 -26.35 18.42
C THR A 286 -18.56 -26.65 19.06
N GLY A 287 -17.74 -25.64 19.31
CA GLY A 287 -16.35 -25.82 19.74
C GLY A 287 -15.40 -26.36 18.65
N ASP A 288 -15.89 -26.64 17.43
CA ASP A 288 -15.10 -27.14 16.31
C ASP A 288 -14.22 -26.01 15.75
N ALA A 289 -12.92 -26.03 16.06
CA ALA A 289 -11.96 -25.01 15.68
C ALA A 289 -11.87 -24.82 14.15
N MET A 290 -11.93 -25.90 13.38
CA MET A 290 -11.89 -25.85 11.90
C MET A 290 -13.12 -25.12 11.34
N LEU A 291 -14.32 -25.45 11.81
CA LEU A 291 -15.57 -24.83 11.35
C LEU A 291 -15.62 -23.35 11.76
N ARG A 292 -15.19 -23.02 12.97
CA ARG A 292 -15.08 -21.65 13.49
C ARG A 292 -14.15 -20.79 12.63
N THR A 293 -12.98 -21.36 12.26
CA THR A 293 -12.01 -20.68 11.38
C THR A 293 -12.58 -20.51 9.97
N ARG A 294 -13.17 -21.58 9.39
CA ARG A 294 -13.74 -21.55 8.05
C ARG A 294 -14.84 -20.49 7.91
N ALA A 295 -15.73 -20.37 8.90
CA ALA A 295 -16.81 -19.39 8.89
C ALA A 295 -16.26 -17.95 8.92
N ARG A 296 -15.23 -17.69 9.71
CA ARG A 296 -14.58 -16.37 9.81
C ARG A 296 -13.80 -16.00 8.55
N VAL A 297 -13.06 -16.95 7.97
CA VAL A 297 -12.36 -16.74 6.69
C VAL A 297 -13.35 -16.44 5.58
N ALA A 298 -14.47 -17.16 5.53
CA ALA A 298 -15.51 -16.90 4.53
C ALA A 298 -16.16 -15.52 4.69
N LEU A 299 -16.46 -15.11 5.92
CA LEU A 299 -16.97 -13.76 6.19
C LEU A 299 -15.92 -12.69 5.83
N GLY A 300 -14.66 -12.87 6.29
CA GLY A 300 -13.57 -11.94 6.01
C GLY A 300 -13.34 -11.73 4.51
N GLY A 301 -13.24 -12.82 3.74
CA GLY A 301 -13.10 -12.74 2.29
C GLY A 301 -14.29 -12.09 1.60
N ALA A 302 -15.52 -12.37 2.03
CA ALA A 302 -16.72 -11.72 1.48
C ALA A 302 -16.73 -10.21 1.75
N LEU A 303 -16.31 -9.78 2.95
CA LEU A 303 -16.22 -8.37 3.31
C LEU A 303 -15.14 -7.62 2.54
N VAL A 304 -14.02 -8.27 2.24
CA VAL A 304 -12.90 -7.68 1.49
C VAL A 304 -13.20 -7.59 -0.01
N HIS A 305 -13.77 -8.65 -0.59
CA HIS A 305 -13.92 -8.73 -2.06
C HIS A 305 -15.30 -8.31 -2.57
N ALA A 306 -16.37 -8.54 -1.81
CA ALA A 306 -17.74 -8.31 -2.27
C ALA A 306 -18.38 -7.05 -1.64
N ALA A 307 -17.95 -6.64 -0.44
CA ALA A 307 -18.54 -5.53 0.31
C ALA A 307 -17.58 -4.35 0.41
N ARG A 308 -17.48 -3.54 -0.64
CA ARG A 308 -16.59 -2.37 -0.65
C ARG A 308 -16.82 -1.45 0.55
N GLY A 309 -15.71 -0.97 1.14
CA GLY A 309 -15.74 -0.10 2.33
C GLY A 309 -15.90 -0.85 3.66
N ARG A 310 -15.76 -2.17 3.67
CA ARG A 310 -15.89 -3.02 4.88
C ARG A 310 -14.64 -3.85 5.17
N ASP A 311 -13.50 -3.48 4.61
CA ASP A 311 -12.22 -4.19 4.77
C ASP A 311 -11.80 -4.26 6.25
N GLU A 312 -12.16 -3.26 7.07
CA GLU A 312 -11.85 -3.25 8.50
C GLU A 312 -12.62 -4.32 9.28
N GLU A 313 -13.89 -4.52 8.94
CA GLU A 313 -14.69 -5.62 9.49
C GLU A 313 -14.14 -6.96 9.00
N GLY A 314 -13.76 -7.02 7.71
CA GLY A 314 -13.10 -8.18 7.11
C GLY A 314 -11.80 -8.53 7.81
N ALA A 315 -10.91 -7.57 8.01
CA ALA A 315 -9.65 -7.76 8.72
C ALA A 315 -9.87 -8.24 10.18
N THR A 316 -10.89 -7.71 10.86
CA THR A 316 -11.26 -8.17 12.21
C THR A 316 -11.61 -9.66 12.20
N ALA A 317 -12.50 -10.09 11.27
CA ALA A 317 -12.90 -11.49 11.16
C ALA A 317 -11.71 -12.41 10.82
N LEU A 318 -10.78 -11.95 9.98
CA LEU A 318 -9.58 -12.71 9.61
C LEU A 318 -8.59 -12.83 10.79
N HIS A 319 -8.39 -11.78 11.58
CA HIS A 319 -7.60 -11.87 12.81
C HIS A 319 -8.23 -12.82 13.82
N GLU A 320 -9.56 -12.82 13.98
CA GLU A 320 -10.27 -13.78 14.80
C GLU A 320 -10.13 -15.22 14.28
N ALA A 321 -10.14 -15.41 12.96
CA ALA A 321 -9.89 -16.72 12.34
C ALA A 321 -8.52 -17.28 12.74
N LEU A 322 -7.48 -16.45 12.68
CA LEU A 322 -6.11 -16.82 13.08
C LEU A 322 -6.01 -17.11 14.59
N ALA A 323 -6.68 -16.32 15.42
CA ALA A 323 -6.67 -16.53 16.87
C ALA A 323 -7.35 -17.85 17.28
N VAL A 324 -8.37 -18.29 16.53
CA VAL A 324 -9.13 -19.52 16.82
C VAL A 324 -8.46 -20.76 16.26
N GLY A 325 -7.85 -20.69 15.08
CA GLY A 325 -7.59 -21.89 14.30
C GLY A 325 -6.26 -21.95 13.55
N GLN A 326 -5.27 -21.15 13.92
CA GLN A 326 -3.97 -21.18 13.26
C GLN A 326 -3.35 -22.59 13.23
N ASP A 327 -3.43 -23.31 14.35
CA ASP A 327 -2.85 -24.65 14.49
C ASP A 327 -3.83 -25.76 14.02
N ALA A 328 -5.13 -25.44 13.93
CA ALA A 328 -6.16 -26.40 13.58
C ALA A 328 -6.31 -26.61 12.06
N SER A 329 -5.98 -25.61 11.26
CA SER A 329 -6.08 -25.70 9.79
C SER A 329 -5.09 -24.74 9.10
N PRO A 330 -3.83 -25.19 8.84
CA PRO A 330 -2.85 -24.38 8.12
C PRO A 330 -3.35 -23.80 6.77
N PRO A 331 -4.11 -24.53 5.93
CA PRO A 331 -4.63 -23.95 4.68
C PRO A 331 -5.60 -22.79 4.89
N LEU A 332 -6.49 -22.87 5.89
CA LEU A 332 -7.40 -21.76 6.21
C LEU A 332 -6.64 -20.58 6.82
N ALA A 333 -5.60 -20.85 7.60
CA ALA A 333 -4.71 -19.81 8.12
C ALA A 333 -3.90 -19.14 6.99
N ALA A 334 -3.45 -19.90 6.00
CA ALA A 334 -2.81 -19.35 4.79
C ALA A 334 -3.74 -18.38 4.06
N ALA A 335 -4.98 -18.80 3.79
CA ALA A 335 -5.98 -17.95 3.16
C ALA A 335 -6.26 -16.67 3.99
N ALA A 336 -6.41 -16.79 5.33
CA ALA A 336 -6.60 -15.63 6.19
C ALA A 336 -5.39 -14.65 6.12
N CYS A 337 -4.16 -15.17 6.14
CA CYS A 337 -2.96 -14.35 6.02
C CYS A 337 -2.87 -13.66 4.65
N ARG A 338 -3.20 -14.36 3.56
CA ARG A 338 -3.25 -13.78 2.21
C ARG A 338 -4.27 -12.64 2.13
N GLU A 339 -5.47 -12.82 2.66
CA GLU A 339 -6.51 -11.78 2.67
C GLU A 339 -6.08 -10.57 3.52
N LEU A 340 -5.41 -10.76 4.65
CA LEU A 340 -4.85 -9.67 5.43
C LEU A 340 -3.76 -8.93 4.64
N GLY A 341 -2.89 -9.65 3.94
CA GLY A 341 -1.92 -9.06 3.02
C GLY A 341 -2.59 -8.26 1.89
N PHE A 342 -3.70 -8.74 1.35
CA PHE A 342 -4.47 -8.03 0.32
C PHE A 342 -5.14 -6.75 0.86
N VAL A 343 -5.65 -6.76 2.08
CA VAL A 343 -6.18 -5.54 2.74
C VAL A 343 -5.08 -4.49 2.89
N GLU A 344 -3.89 -4.88 3.34
CA GLU A 344 -2.77 -3.94 3.46
C GLU A 344 -2.31 -3.42 2.08
N PHE A 345 -2.31 -4.27 1.05
CA PHE A 345 -2.05 -3.89 -0.34
C PHE A 345 -3.02 -2.82 -0.85
N LEU A 346 -4.33 -2.99 -0.71
CA LEU A 346 -5.33 -2.02 -1.14
C LEU A 346 -5.13 -0.65 -0.48
N ARG A 347 -4.69 -0.64 0.76
CA ARG A 347 -4.43 0.57 1.56
C ARG A 347 -3.05 1.19 1.31
N GLY A 348 -2.30 0.69 0.32
CA GLY A 348 -0.96 1.17 0.01
C GLY A 348 0.07 0.93 1.12
N ARG A 349 -0.17 -0.03 2.00
CA ARG A 349 0.74 -0.44 3.07
C ARG A 349 1.56 -1.64 2.63
N TYR A 350 2.23 -1.50 1.53
CA TYR A 350 2.87 -2.57 0.77
C TYR A 350 3.86 -3.39 1.59
N GLU A 351 4.70 -2.72 2.37
CA GLU A 351 5.70 -3.39 3.21
C GLU A 351 5.04 -4.19 4.34
N ARG A 352 3.86 -3.76 4.80
CA ARG A 352 3.07 -4.51 5.79
C ARG A 352 2.31 -5.69 5.18
N ALA A 353 2.05 -5.67 3.88
CA ALA A 353 1.51 -6.82 3.16
C ALA A 353 2.51 -8.00 3.12
N LEU A 354 3.81 -7.71 2.95
CA LEU A 354 4.84 -8.74 2.75
C LEU A 354 4.97 -9.76 3.90
N PRO A 355 5.01 -9.38 5.19
CA PRO A 355 5.03 -10.37 6.29
C PRO A 355 3.82 -11.30 6.29
N TRP A 356 2.64 -10.76 5.94
CA TRP A 356 1.42 -11.58 5.83
C TRP A 356 1.51 -12.57 4.68
N LEU A 357 1.98 -12.14 3.51
CA LEU A 357 2.15 -13.00 2.34
C LEU A 357 3.24 -14.05 2.55
N THR A 358 4.35 -13.69 3.20
CA THR A 358 5.40 -14.63 3.60
C THR A 358 4.86 -15.72 4.54
N ARG A 359 4.07 -15.30 5.53
CA ARG A 359 3.42 -16.24 6.45
C ARG A 359 2.38 -17.12 5.74
N ALA A 360 1.60 -16.55 4.81
CA ALA A 360 0.65 -17.29 4.00
C ALA A 360 1.35 -18.38 3.19
N SER A 361 2.44 -18.04 2.50
CA SER A 361 3.24 -18.99 1.71
C SER A 361 3.81 -20.13 2.57
N ALA A 362 4.33 -19.82 3.76
CA ALA A 362 4.83 -20.84 4.70
C ALA A 362 3.71 -21.79 5.17
N LEU A 363 2.47 -21.31 5.33
CA LEU A 363 1.31 -22.09 5.77
C LEU A 363 0.61 -22.85 4.62
N ALA A 364 0.77 -22.41 3.38
CA ALA A 364 0.16 -23.05 2.21
C ALA A 364 0.68 -24.48 1.96
N GLY A 365 1.87 -24.84 2.48
CA GLY A 365 2.34 -26.22 2.57
C GLY A 365 2.46 -26.96 1.24
N GLY A 366 2.67 -26.25 0.12
CA GLY A 366 2.77 -26.82 -1.22
C GLY A 366 1.44 -26.85 -2.00
N ASP A 367 0.37 -26.23 -1.49
CA ASP A 367 -0.85 -25.98 -2.28
C ASP A 367 -0.54 -24.95 -3.38
N SER A 368 -0.37 -25.43 -4.61
CA SER A 368 -0.02 -24.60 -5.76
C SER A 368 -1.09 -23.57 -6.11
N ALA A 369 -2.37 -23.89 -5.88
CA ALA A 369 -3.47 -22.97 -6.16
C ALA A 369 -3.47 -21.79 -5.16
N GLU A 370 -3.26 -22.06 -3.88
CA GLU A 370 -3.15 -21.00 -2.88
C GLU A 370 -1.84 -20.21 -3.07
N GLN A 371 -0.73 -20.87 -3.45
CA GLN A 371 0.53 -20.20 -3.75
C GLN A 371 0.36 -19.21 -4.92
N ALA A 372 -0.32 -19.61 -6.00
CA ALA A 372 -0.60 -18.70 -7.12
C ALA A 372 -1.41 -17.47 -6.72
N ARG A 373 -2.37 -17.61 -5.80
CA ARG A 373 -3.13 -16.46 -5.25
C ARG A 373 -2.25 -15.54 -4.42
N ILE A 374 -1.37 -16.11 -3.59
CA ILE A 374 -0.39 -15.35 -2.79
C ILE A 374 0.56 -14.57 -3.70
N GLU A 375 1.11 -15.22 -4.73
CA GLU A 375 2.04 -14.61 -5.69
C GLU A 375 1.37 -13.51 -6.51
N THR A 376 0.07 -13.64 -6.83
CA THR A 376 -0.68 -12.56 -7.51
C THR A 376 -0.75 -11.30 -6.65
N VAL A 377 -0.99 -11.43 -5.35
CA VAL A 377 -0.99 -10.26 -4.45
C VAL A 377 0.43 -9.70 -4.28
N HIS A 378 1.42 -10.57 -4.11
CA HIS A 378 2.82 -10.15 -3.96
C HIS A 378 3.36 -9.45 -5.21
N GLY A 379 3.12 -9.99 -6.40
CA GLY A 379 3.48 -9.36 -7.67
C GLY A 379 2.77 -8.02 -7.87
N SER A 380 1.53 -7.87 -7.36
CA SER A 380 0.82 -6.60 -7.35
C SER A 380 1.47 -5.57 -6.43
N VAL A 381 1.95 -5.98 -5.26
CA VAL A 381 2.76 -5.14 -4.35
C VAL A 381 4.04 -4.67 -5.04
N LEU A 382 4.76 -5.58 -5.71
CA LEU A 382 5.98 -5.25 -6.46
C LEU A 382 5.69 -4.24 -7.57
N SER A 383 4.59 -4.40 -8.30
CA SER A 383 4.15 -3.46 -9.34
C SER A 383 3.87 -2.07 -8.79
N ASP A 384 3.13 -1.95 -7.67
CA ASP A 384 2.77 -0.67 -7.07
C ASP A 384 3.98 0.06 -6.46
N THR A 385 5.00 -0.69 -6.06
CA THR A 385 6.28 -0.17 -5.55
C THR A 385 7.35 0.00 -6.63
N ALA A 386 6.95 -0.13 -7.91
CA ALA A 386 7.81 0.05 -9.09
C ALA A 386 9.03 -0.90 -9.16
N HIS A 387 8.82 -2.17 -8.82
CA HIS A 387 9.74 -3.29 -9.06
C HIS A 387 9.18 -4.14 -10.21
N TYR A 388 9.14 -3.56 -11.42
CA TYR A 388 8.36 -4.10 -12.54
C TYR A 388 8.87 -5.42 -13.08
N GLU A 389 10.20 -5.61 -13.27
CA GLU A 389 10.75 -6.87 -13.75
C GLU A 389 10.41 -8.04 -12.80
N ALA A 390 10.59 -7.83 -11.50
CA ALA A 390 10.23 -8.84 -10.49
C ALA A 390 8.72 -9.10 -10.44
N ALA A 391 7.88 -8.06 -10.58
CA ALA A 391 6.44 -8.17 -10.64
C ALA A 391 5.99 -8.99 -11.86
N ILE A 392 6.54 -8.69 -13.04
CA ILE A 392 6.22 -9.38 -14.30
C ILE A 392 6.57 -10.87 -14.21
N ALA A 393 7.75 -11.20 -13.69
CA ALA A 393 8.18 -12.59 -13.51
C ALA A 393 7.23 -13.34 -12.57
N MET A 394 6.99 -12.82 -11.38
CA MET A 394 6.14 -13.45 -10.35
C MET A 394 4.68 -13.59 -10.82
N LEU A 395 4.12 -12.56 -11.45
CA LEU A 395 2.75 -12.61 -11.97
C LEU A 395 2.63 -13.58 -13.15
N GLY A 396 3.67 -13.70 -13.99
CA GLY A 396 3.74 -14.69 -15.05
C GLY A 396 3.67 -16.11 -14.53
N ASP A 397 4.44 -16.43 -13.49
CA ASP A 397 4.44 -17.74 -12.83
C ASP A 397 3.07 -18.03 -12.18
N ALA A 398 2.49 -17.06 -11.46
CA ALA A 398 1.17 -17.19 -10.85
C ALA A 398 0.05 -17.47 -11.89
N VAL A 399 0.11 -16.81 -13.05
CA VAL A 399 -0.82 -17.08 -14.18
C VAL A 399 -0.65 -18.49 -14.71
N ALA A 400 0.60 -18.95 -14.94
CA ALA A 400 0.87 -20.29 -15.45
C ALA A 400 0.36 -21.39 -14.49
N PHE A 401 0.58 -21.24 -13.19
CA PHE A 401 0.04 -22.16 -12.18
C PHE A 401 -1.48 -22.18 -12.16
N SER A 402 -2.12 -21.01 -12.18
CA SER A 402 -3.59 -20.92 -12.19
C SER A 402 -4.23 -21.50 -13.45
N ASP A 403 -3.59 -21.30 -14.61
CA ASP A 403 -4.03 -21.85 -15.90
C ASP A 403 -3.94 -23.39 -15.90
N SER A 404 -2.84 -23.95 -15.38
CA SER A 404 -2.66 -25.39 -15.22
C SER A 404 -3.69 -26.03 -14.28
N ALA A 405 -4.16 -25.28 -13.28
CA ALA A 405 -5.18 -25.71 -12.32
C ALA A 405 -6.62 -25.52 -12.85
N GLY A 406 -6.83 -24.86 -13.99
CA GLY A 406 -8.15 -24.56 -14.55
C GLY A 406 -8.95 -23.51 -13.78
N ASP A 407 -8.31 -22.70 -12.91
CA ASP A 407 -8.95 -21.61 -12.15
C ASP A 407 -9.07 -20.35 -13.02
N THR A 408 -10.08 -20.32 -13.88
CA THR A 408 -10.27 -19.23 -14.86
C THR A 408 -10.42 -17.85 -14.23
N LYS A 409 -10.99 -17.73 -13.02
CA LYS A 409 -11.10 -16.46 -12.31
C LYS A 409 -9.73 -15.98 -11.83
N GLN A 410 -8.93 -16.88 -11.29
CA GLN A 410 -7.58 -16.54 -10.84
C GLN A 410 -6.67 -16.22 -12.04
N VAL A 411 -6.82 -16.91 -13.17
CA VAL A 411 -6.13 -16.57 -14.42
C VAL A 411 -6.50 -15.17 -14.89
N ALA A 412 -7.79 -14.80 -14.89
CA ALA A 412 -8.23 -13.45 -15.27
C ALA A 412 -7.65 -12.37 -14.34
N ASN A 413 -7.63 -12.62 -13.04
CA ASN A 413 -7.03 -11.72 -12.04
C ASN A 413 -5.53 -11.58 -12.27
N GLY A 414 -4.78 -12.69 -12.34
CA GLY A 414 -3.34 -12.68 -12.56
C GLY A 414 -2.94 -11.98 -13.86
N LEU A 415 -3.64 -12.27 -14.97
CA LEU A 415 -3.42 -11.62 -16.27
C LEU A 415 -3.68 -10.11 -16.20
N SER A 416 -4.69 -9.67 -15.46
CA SER A 416 -4.96 -8.23 -15.33
C SER A 416 -3.87 -7.50 -14.56
N MET A 417 -3.32 -8.13 -13.51
CA MET A 417 -2.20 -7.56 -12.75
C MET A 417 -0.89 -7.62 -13.54
N LEU A 418 -0.65 -8.70 -14.29
CA LEU A 418 0.49 -8.82 -15.21
C LEU A 418 0.40 -7.74 -16.31
N GLY A 419 -0.77 -7.59 -16.93
CA GLY A 419 -0.99 -6.56 -17.95
C GLY A 419 -0.76 -5.15 -17.42
N ARG A 420 -1.16 -4.87 -16.17
CA ARG A 420 -0.86 -3.60 -15.51
C ARG A 420 0.65 -3.40 -15.29
N ALA A 421 1.35 -4.41 -14.79
CA ALA A 421 2.80 -4.31 -14.58
C ALA A 421 3.56 -4.08 -15.91
N LEU A 422 3.17 -4.79 -16.96
CA LEU A 422 3.71 -4.61 -18.32
C LEU A 422 3.41 -3.21 -18.88
N LEU A 423 2.20 -2.67 -18.66
CA LEU A 423 1.79 -1.32 -19.06
C LEU A 423 2.68 -0.26 -18.39
N LEU A 424 2.87 -0.33 -17.07
CA LEU A 424 3.68 0.61 -16.31
C LEU A 424 5.18 0.50 -16.64
N HIS A 425 5.66 -0.69 -16.95
CA HIS A 425 7.02 -0.91 -17.44
C HIS A 425 7.23 -0.34 -18.86
N GLY A 426 6.16 -0.24 -19.67
CA GLY A 426 6.19 0.27 -21.04
C GLY A 426 6.14 -0.81 -22.13
N ASN A 427 5.96 -2.08 -21.79
CA ASN A 427 5.76 -3.16 -22.78
C ASN A 427 4.28 -3.25 -23.21
N LEU A 428 3.86 -2.30 -24.06
CA LEU A 428 2.45 -2.12 -24.42
C LEU A 428 1.86 -3.30 -25.19
N ALA A 429 2.66 -3.97 -26.04
CA ALA A 429 2.18 -5.12 -26.82
C ALA A 429 1.84 -6.31 -25.92
N ALA A 430 2.75 -6.73 -25.06
CA ALA A 430 2.51 -7.81 -24.11
C ALA A 430 1.40 -7.45 -23.10
N ALA A 431 1.30 -6.17 -22.70
CA ALA A 431 0.22 -5.69 -21.84
C ALA A 431 -1.15 -5.85 -22.54
N ALA A 432 -1.26 -5.48 -23.83
CA ALA A 432 -2.49 -5.61 -24.58
C ALA A 432 -2.94 -7.09 -24.66
N ASP A 433 -2.03 -8.01 -25.00
CA ASP A 433 -2.32 -9.44 -25.10
C ASP A 433 -2.84 -10.02 -23.77
N ALA A 434 -2.16 -9.69 -22.67
CA ALA A 434 -2.56 -10.13 -21.34
C ALA A 434 -3.94 -9.58 -20.93
N LEU A 435 -4.19 -8.29 -21.20
CA LEU A 435 -5.45 -7.63 -20.84
C LEU A 435 -6.62 -8.08 -21.71
N ASP A 436 -6.42 -8.27 -23.02
CA ASP A 436 -7.47 -8.78 -23.91
C ASP A 436 -7.91 -10.21 -23.49
N ARG A 437 -6.96 -11.06 -23.09
CA ARG A 437 -7.26 -12.38 -22.51
C ARG A 437 -7.98 -12.26 -21.17
N ALA A 438 -7.56 -11.34 -20.29
CA ALA A 438 -8.19 -11.09 -18.99
C ALA A 438 -9.65 -10.63 -19.16
N VAL A 439 -9.92 -9.68 -20.07
CA VAL A 439 -11.27 -9.20 -20.40
C VAL A 439 -12.15 -10.36 -20.89
N THR A 440 -11.63 -11.16 -21.82
CA THR A 440 -12.37 -12.32 -22.37
C THR A 440 -12.80 -13.30 -21.28
N LEU A 441 -11.87 -13.69 -20.40
CA LEU A 441 -12.17 -14.61 -19.29
C LEU A 441 -13.13 -14.00 -18.27
N ALA A 442 -12.98 -12.72 -17.96
CA ALA A 442 -13.89 -12.02 -17.04
C ALA A 442 -15.32 -11.94 -17.60
N GLN A 443 -15.49 -11.65 -18.89
CA GLN A 443 -16.80 -11.64 -19.56
C GLN A 443 -17.50 -12.99 -19.54
N GLN A 444 -16.75 -14.09 -19.58
CA GLN A 444 -17.31 -15.44 -19.57
C GLN A 444 -17.82 -15.90 -18.20
N GLY A 445 -17.25 -15.43 -17.10
CA GLY A 445 -17.59 -15.98 -15.79
C GLY A 445 -17.45 -15.05 -14.58
N TRP A 446 -17.08 -13.77 -14.78
CA TRP A 446 -16.86 -12.82 -13.68
C TRP A 446 -17.13 -11.37 -14.10
N THR A 447 -18.34 -11.10 -14.55
CA THR A 447 -18.74 -9.78 -15.10
C THR A 447 -18.43 -8.61 -14.16
N ALA A 448 -18.51 -8.81 -12.84
CA ALA A 448 -18.18 -7.77 -11.85
C ALA A 448 -16.71 -7.34 -11.88
N PHE A 449 -15.81 -8.13 -12.48
CA PHE A 449 -14.38 -7.82 -12.59
C PHE A 449 -14.02 -7.14 -13.92
N VAL A 450 -14.88 -7.21 -14.94
CA VAL A 450 -14.64 -6.67 -16.30
C VAL A 450 -14.17 -5.21 -16.29
N PRO A 451 -14.70 -4.28 -15.48
CA PRO A 451 -14.29 -2.89 -15.51
C PRO A 451 -12.78 -2.67 -15.29
N TRP A 452 -12.14 -3.52 -14.48
CA TRP A 452 -10.72 -3.40 -14.17
C TRP A 452 -9.80 -3.65 -15.38
N PRO A 453 -9.74 -4.86 -15.97
CA PRO A 453 -8.88 -5.11 -17.12
C PRO A 453 -9.31 -4.30 -18.35
N LEU A 454 -10.60 -4.00 -18.52
CA LEU A 454 -11.09 -3.19 -19.63
C LEU A 454 -10.57 -1.74 -19.56
N SER A 455 -10.54 -1.14 -18.38
CA SER A 455 -9.96 0.20 -18.18
C SER A 455 -8.45 0.21 -18.46
N LEU A 456 -7.71 -0.79 -18.00
CA LEU A 456 -6.28 -0.91 -18.29
C LEU A 456 -6.01 -1.11 -19.79
N ARG A 457 -6.86 -1.87 -20.48
CA ARG A 457 -6.76 -2.05 -21.94
C ARG A 457 -7.07 -0.75 -22.70
N ALA A 458 -8.05 0.03 -22.23
CA ALA A 458 -8.37 1.34 -22.78
C ALA A 458 -7.23 2.35 -22.62
N GLU A 459 -6.43 2.25 -21.55
CA GLU A 459 -5.23 3.05 -21.36
C GLU A 459 -4.20 2.82 -22.49
N ILE A 460 -4.07 1.58 -22.95
CA ILE A 460 -3.15 1.26 -24.07
C ILE A 460 -3.65 1.90 -25.38
N ASP A 461 -4.97 1.89 -25.64
CA ASP A 461 -5.52 2.58 -26.81
C ASP A 461 -5.29 4.08 -26.75
N LEU A 462 -5.45 4.68 -25.55
CA LEU A 462 -5.17 6.08 -25.32
C LEU A 462 -3.70 6.42 -25.60
N LEU A 463 -2.76 5.57 -25.16
CA LEU A 463 -1.31 5.73 -25.41
C LEU A 463 -0.96 5.59 -26.89
N HIS A 464 -1.70 4.78 -27.65
CA HIS A 464 -1.56 4.65 -29.11
C HIS A 464 -2.27 5.79 -29.88
N GLY A 465 -2.99 6.67 -29.19
CA GLY A 465 -3.73 7.77 -29.81
C GLY A 465 -5.08 7.37 -30.40
N ASP A 466 -5.55 6.15 -30.19
CA ASP A 466 -6.91 5.74 -30.59
C ASP A 466 -7.94 6.21 -29.56
N LEU A 467 -8.23 7.51 -29.62
CA LEU A 467 -9.14 8.16 -28.67
C LEU A 467 -10.58 7.66 -28.78
N ALA A 468 -10.98 7.08 -29.91
CA ALA A 468 -12.33 6.54 -30.09
C ALA A 468 -12.46 5.21 -29.34
N ALA A 469 -11.57 4.25 -29.61
CA ALA A 469 -11.57 2.97 -28.93
C ALA A 469 -11.33 3.12 -27.39
N ALA A 470 -10.46 4.04 -27.00
CA ALA A 470 -10.22 4.35 -25.58
C ALA A 470 -11.51 4.85 -24.91
N ALA A 471 -12.20 5.83 -25.52
CA ALA A 471 -13.44 6.37 -24.98
C ALA A 471 -14.52 5.29 -24.83
N ASP A 472 -14.77 4.50 -25.86
CA ASP A 472 -15.79 3.45 -25.84
C ASP A 472 -15.56 2.42 -24.73
N ARG A 473 -14.29 2.00 -24.54
CA ARG A 473 -13.95 1.04 -23.46
C ARG A 473 -14.06 1.66 -22.08
N PHE A 474 -13.60 2.90 -21.88
CA PHE A 474 -13.74 3.59 -20.59
C PHE A 474 -15.21 3.87 -20.26
N GLU A 475 -16.04 4.29 -21.22
CA GLU A 475 -17.47 4.49 -21.01
C GLU A 475 -18.17 3.19 -20.62
N HIS A 476 -17.85 2.08 -21.28
CA HIS A 476 -18.37 0.75 -20.93
C HIS A 476 -17.95 0.35 -19.51
N ALA A 477 -16.65 0.48 -19.16
CA ALA A 477 -16.14 0.17 -17.84
C ALA A 477 -16.79 1.05 -16.76
N PHE A 478 -16.96 2.34 -17.03
CA PHE A 478 -17.60 3.29 -16.12
C PHE A 478 -19.07 2.94 -15.87
N ALA A 479 -19.82 2.66 -16.95
CA ALA A 479 -21.23 2.26 -16.83
C ALA A 479 -21.40 1.00 -15.98
N LEU A 480 -20.56 -0.03 -16.21
CA LEU A 480 -20.54 -1.23 -15.39
C LEU A 480 -20.17 -0.94 -13.94
N GLY A 481 -19.14 -0.11 -13.71
CA GLY A 481 -18.73 0.31 -12.37
C GLY A 481 -19.88 0.97 -11.60
N CYS A 482 -20.61 1.87 -12.24
CA CYS A 482 -21.79 2.52 -11.68
C CYS A 482 -22.93 1.53 -11.36
N GLN A 483 -23.19 0.57 -12.25
CA GLN A 483 -24.21 -0.47 -12.00
C GLN A 483 -23.84 -1.39 -10.83
N LEU A 484 -22.55 -1.68 -10.68
CA LEU A 484 -22.03 -2.47 -9.57
C LEU A 484 -21.93 -1.68 -8.25
N GLY A 485 -21.98 -0.35 -8.34
CA GLY A 485 -21.76 0.53 -7.19
C GLY A 485 -20.31 0.46 -6.65
N ASP A 486 -19.34 0.08 -7.50
CA ASP A 486 -17.94 -0.07 -7.10
C ASP A 486 -17.15 1.20 -7.37
N PRO A 487 -16.79 1.99 -6.32
CA PRO A 487 -16.11 3.27 -6.49
C PRO A 487 -14.70 3.14 -7.07
N CYS A 488 -14.05 1.98 -6.92
CA CYS A 488 -12.75 1.72 -7.54
C CYS A 488 -12.88 1.63 -9.06
N TRP A 489 -13.88 0.88 -9.54
CA TRP A 489 -14.13 0.74 -10.98
C TRP A 489 -14.63 2.04 -11.61
N GLU A 490 -15.51 2.76 -10.91
CA GLU A 490 -15.92 4.10 -11.32
C GLU A 490 -14.72 5.05 -11.41
N GLY A 491 -13.82 5.00 -10.43
CA GLY A 491 -12.65 5.87 -10.34
C GLY A 491 -11.65 5.64 -11.46
N ILE A 492 -11.26 4.39 -11.73
CA ILE A 492 -10.27 4.11 -12.80
C ILE A 492 -10.81 4.46 -14.18
N ALA A 493 -12.05 4.09 -14.47
CA ALA A 493 -12.67 4.40 -15.76
C ALA A 493 -12.91 5.92 -15.92
N GLY A 494 -13.35 6.61 -14.85
CA GLY A 494 -13.51 8.07 -14.82
C GLY A 494 -12.18 8.79 -15.05
N ARG A 495 -11.08 8.33 -14.42
CA ARG A 495 -9.74 8.86 -14.73
C ARG A 495 -9.42 8.75 -16.22
N GLY A 496 -9.67 7.58 -16.82
CA GLY A 496 -9.44 7.35 -18.24
C GLY A 496 -10.24 8.31 -19.13
N LEU A 497 -11.52 8.52 -18.82
CA LEU A 497 -12.38 9.50 -19.54
C LEU A 497 -11.85 10.93 -19.40
N GLY A 498 -11.33 11.31 -18.22
CA GLY A 498 -10.67 12.60 -18.02
C GLY A 498 -9.42 12.75 -18.90
N CYS A 499 -8.60 11.69 -19.01
CA CYS A 499 -7.43 11.68 -19.91
C CYS A 499 -7.83 11.73 -21.39
N VAL A 500 -8.91 11.08 -21.81
CA VAL A 500 -9.47 11.21 -23.18
C VAL A 500 -9.93 12.65 -23.47
N ALA A 501 -10.64 13.27 -22.52
CA ALA A 501 -11.07 14.67 -22.66
C ALA A 501 -9.85 15.62 -22.79
N MET A 502 -8.81 15.39 -21.99
CA MET A 502 -7.55 16.13 -22.07
C MET A 502 -6.88 15.95 -23.45
N ALA A 503 -6.82 14.73 -23.98
CA ALA A 503 -6.25 14.44 -25.29
C ALA A 503 -7.05 15.08 -26.45
N ARG A 504 -8.36 15.25 -26.29
CA ARG A 504 -9.25 15.96 -27.23
C ARG A 504 -9.14 17.49 -27.11
N GLY A 505 -8.38 18.00 -26.12
CA GLY A 505 -8.20 19.44 -25.90
C GLY A 505 -9.29 20.10 -25.04
N ASP A 506 -10.23 19.33 -24.49
CA ASP A 506 -11.28 19.83 -23.58
C ASP A 506 -10.78 19.81 -22.13
N SER A 507 -9.94 20.81 -21.82
CA SER A 507 -9.28 20.89 -20.52
C SER A 507 -10.26 21.14 -19.37
N GLN A 508 -11.35 21.90 -19.59
CA GLN A 508 -12.33 22.14 -18.54
C GLN A 508 -13.06 20.85 -18.17
N ARG A 509 -13.55 20.14 -19.18
CA ARG A 509 -14.23 18.85 -18.97
C ARG A 509 -13.32 17.82 -18.35
N ALA A 510 -12.03 17.80 -18.73
CA ALA A 510 -11.03 16.92 -18.15
C ALA A 510 -10.85 17.16 -16.64
N VAL A 511 -10.75 18.42 -16.21
CA VAL A 511 -10.67 18.77 -14.77
C VAL A 511 -11.90 18.27 -14.01
N GLU A 512 -13.11 18.57 -14.52
CA GLU A 512 -14.36 18.14 -13.88
C GLU A 512 -14.40 16.62 -13.67
N ILE A 513 -14.06 15.84 -14.71
CA ILE A 513 -14.07 14.39 -14.68
C ILE A 513 -12.98 13.85 -13.73
N LEU A 514 -11.76 14.40 -13.76
CA LEU A 514 -10.67 13.94 -12.90
C LEU A 514 -10.95 14.23 -11.41
N VAL A 515 -11.52 15.39 -11.11
CA VAL A 515 -11.93 15.74 -9.72
C VAL A 515 -13.05 14.81 -9.25
N ASP A 516 -14.06 14.52 -10.09
CA ASP A 516 -15.12 13.55 -9.78
C ASP A 516 -14.53 12.14 -9.58
N SER A 517 -13.58 11.71 -10.43
CA SER A 517 -12.90 10.42 -10.30
C SER A 517 -12.17 10.29 -8.96
N ILE A 518 -11.43 11.32 -8.53
CA ILE A 518 -10.78 11.35 -7.22
C ILE A 518 -11.82 11.25 -6.10
N GLY A 519 -12.91 12.00 -6.20
CA GLY A 519 -14.02 11.94 -5.25
C GLY A 519 -14.63 10.54 -5.12
N ARG A 520 -14.76 9.82 -6.24
CA ARG A 520 -15.22 8.42 -6.26
C ARG A 520 -14.25 7.49 -5.56
N CYS A 521 -12.95 7.61 -5.81
CA CYS A 521 -11.92 6.78 -5.15
C CYS A 521 -11.93 6.89 -3.62
N ILE A 522 -12.38 8.01 -3.05
CA ILE A 522 -12.42 8.27 -1.61
C ILE A 522 -13.84 8.22 -1.02
N ARG A 523 -14.85 7.88 -1.82
CA ARG A 523 -16.26 7.81 -1.37
C ARG A 523 -16.47 6.80 -0.25
N LEU A 524 -15.68 5.75 -0.24
CA LEU A 524 -15.64 4.74 0.82
C LEU A 524 -14.29 4.79 1.55
N PRO A 525 -14.26 4.46 2.85
CA PRO A 525 -13.05 4.57 3.67
C PRO A 525 -11.91 3.63 3.23
N ASP A 526 -12.23 2.54 2.56
CA ASP A 526 -11.31 1.45 2.18
C ASP A 526 -11.08 1.42 0.65
N GLY A 527 -10.81 2.58 0.04
CA GLY A 527 -10.49 2.69 -1.38
C GLY A 527 -9.10 2.16 -1.72
N TYR A 528 -8.93 1.65 -2.95
CA TYR A 528 -7.61 1.28 -3.46
C TYR A 528 -6.79 2.54 -3.75
N LEU A 529 -5.80 2.84 -2.88
CA LEU A 529 -5.07 4.12 -2.89
C LEU A 529 -4.23 4.33 -4.15
N TRP A 530 -3.80 3.28 -4.82
CA TRP A 530 -3.13 3.36 -6.11
C TRP A 530 -3.96 4.11 -7.15
N LEU A 531 -5.28 3.85 -7.22
CA LEU A 531 -6.18 4.54 -8.14
C LEU A 531 -6.27 6.04 -7.86
N LYS A 532 -6.41 6.42 -6.58
CA LYS A 532 -6.39 7.82 -6.17
C LYS A 532 -5.09 8.51 -6.59
N GLY A 533 -3.95 7.83 -6.39
CA GLY A 533 -2.64 8.35 -6.76
C GLY A 533 -2.53 8.64 -8.25
N HIS A 534 -2.94 7.71 -9.09
CA HIS A 534 -2.91 7.90 -10.55
C HIS A 534 -3.94 8.91 -11.08
N ALA A 535 -5.09 9.05 -10.43
CA ALA A 535 -6.05 10.11 -10.77
C ALA A 535 -5.52 11.50 -10.41
N LEU A 536 -4.86 11.63 -9.25
CA LEU A 536 -4.16 12.85 -8.84
C LEU A 536 -2.99 13.18 -9.79
N ASP A 537 -2.21 12.20 -10.23
CA ASP A 537 -1.12 12.40 -11.19
C ASP A 537 -1.63 13.01 -12.51
N ALA A 538 -2.71 12.44 -13.06
CA ALA A 538 -3.34 12.98 -14.28
C ALA A 538 -3.84 14.42 -14.09
N LEU A 539 -4.48 14.71 -12.96
CA LEU A 539 -4.96 16.05 -12.62
C LEU A 539 -3.80 17.03 -12.44
N CYS A 540 -2.70 16.63 -11.78
CA CYS A 540 -1.50 17.44 -11.63
C CYS A 540 -0.88 17.80 -12.99
N GLY A 541 -0.74 16.82 -13.90
CA GLY A 541 -0.22 17.03 -15.24
C GLY A 541 -1.05 18.05 -16.02
N LEU A 542 -2.38 17.92 -15.99
CA LEU A 542 -3.29 18.88 -16.62
C LEU A 542 -3.19 20.27 -15.99
N ALA A 543 -3.17 20.34 -14.65
CA ALA A 543 -3.10 21.61 -13.92
C ALA A 543 -1.81 22.39 -14.20
N VAL A 544 -0.68 21.68 -14.30
CA VAL A 544 0.62 22.27 -14.68
C VAL A 544 0.56 22.78 -16.13
N ALA A 545 0.06 21.96 -17.07
CA ALA A 545 -0.03 22.32 -18.48
C ALA A 545 -0.94 23.55 -18.75
N GLN A 546 -1.95 23.76 -17.91
CA GLN A 546 -2.89 24.88 -17.99
C GLN A 546 -2.54 26.04 -17.03
N ALA A 547 -1.39 25.98 -16.35
CA ALA A 547 -0.96 26.97 -15.35
C ALA A 547 -2.05 27.28 -14.30
N MET A 548 -2.76 26.26 -13.83
CA MET A 548 -3.86 26.42 -12.88
C MET A 548 -3.35 26.79 -11.48
N PRO A 549 -3.99 27.73 -10.76
CA PRO A 549 -3.54 28.15 -9.43
C PRO A 549 -3.63 27.05 -8.37
N GLN A 550 -4.44 26.01 -8.60
CA GLN A 550 -4.60 24.85 -7.71
C GLN A 550 -3.48 23.81 -7.85
N ALA A 551 -2.67 23.86 -8.91
CA ALA A 551 -1.63 22.88 -9.19
C ALA A 551 -0.70 22.59 -7.99
N PRO A 552 -0.20 23.59 -7.23
CA PRO A 552 0.66 23.31 -6.06
C PRO A 552 -0.04 22.51 -4.96
N ALA A 553 -1.33 22.73 -4.74
CA ALA A 553 -2.10 22.02 -3.73
C ALA A 553 -2.28 20.52 -4.10
N TRP A 554 -2.67 20.23 -5.36
CA TRP A 554 -2.82 18.87 -5.84
C TRP A 554 -1.49 18.11 -5.91
N ILE A 555 -0.40 18.77 -6.32
CA ILE A 555 0.95 18.19 -6.29
C ILE A 555 1.36 17.84 -4.85
N ASN A 556 1.08 18.69 -3.86
CA ASN A 556 1.36 18.40 -2.46
C ASN A 556 0.55 17.18 -1.97
N GLU A 557 -0.72 17.05 -2.39
CA GLU A 557 -1.56 15.90 -2.05
C GLU A 557 -0.99 14.61 -2.66
N LEU A 558 -0.65 14.64 -3.96
CA LEU A 558 -0.02 13.51 -4.66
C LEU A 558 1.28 13.10 -3.98
N GLN A 559 2.17 14.06 -3.70
CA GLN A 559 3.45 13.81 -3.05
C GLN A 559 3.26 13.21 -1.64
N GLY A 560 2.31 13.74 -0.87
CA GLY A 560 1.98 13.22 0.45
C GLY A 560 1.43 11.79 0.40
N LEU A 561 0.57 11.48 -0.57
CA LEU A 561 0.04 10.14 -0.77
C LEU A 561 1.14 9.17 -1.21
N ALA A 562 1.88 9.51 -2.26
CA ALA A 562 2.94 8.67 -2.81
C ALA A 562 4.03 8.36 -1.77
N ALA A 563 4.42 9.38 -0.97
CA ALA A 563 5.39 9.22 0.10
C ALA A 563 4.89 8.25 1.20
N ARG A 564 3.65 8.43 1.68
CA ARG A 564 3.08 7.57 2.73
C ARG A 564 2.98 6.11 2.30
N CYS A 565 2.65 5.87 1.04
CA CYS A 565 2.44 4.53 0.50
C CYS A 565 3.72 3.88 -0.07
N GLY A 566 4.83 4.61 -0.20
CA GLY A 566 6.03 4.08 -0.86
C GLY A 566 5.84 3.87 -2.38
N MET A 567 4.93 4.61 -3.03
CA MET A 567 4.67 4.56 -4.47
C MET A 567 5.79 5.31 -5.21
N ARG A 568 6.90 4.63 -5.46
CA ARG A 568 8.16 5.24 -5.94
C ARG A 568 7.98 5.97 -7.28
N GLU A 569 7.25 5.40 -8.24
CA GLU A 569 6.99 6.05 -9.52
C GLU A 569 6.18 7.34 -9.34
N LEU A 570 5.09 7.32 -8.56
CA LEU A 570 4.28 8.51 -8.29
C LEU A 570 5.07 9.58 -7.51
N THR A 571 6.04 9.18 -6.68
CA THR A 571 6.97 10.12 -6.05
C THR A 571 7.81 10.84 -7.10
N VAL A 572 8.39 10.12 -8.07
CA VAL A 572 9.11 10.73 -9.20
C VAL A 572 8.21 11.67 -9.99
N ARG A 573 7.01 11.23 -10.36
CA ARG A 573 6.03 12.03 -11.12
C ARG A 573 5.64 13.31 -10.37
N SER A 574 5.42 13.24 -9.06
CA SER A 574 5.12 14.43 -8.24
C SER A 574 6.26 15.44 -8.25
N HIS A 575 7.51 14.98 -8.25
CA HIS A 575 8.68 15.84 -8.39
C HIS A 575 8.79 16.43 -9.80
N LEU A 576 8.44 15.70 -10.85
CA LEU A 576 8.39 16.25 -12.22
C LEU A 576 7.36 17.38 -12.34
N HIS A 577 6.15 17.20 -11.80
CA HIS A 577 5.15 18.25 -11.78
C HIS A 577 5.62 19.49 -11.03
N ARG A 578 6.30 19.32 -9.89
CA ARG A 578 6.87 20.44 -9.12
C ARG A 578 8.03 21.11 -9.85
N ALA A 579 8.88 20.33 -10.52
CA ALA A 579 9.97 20.85 -11.35
C ALA A 579 9.45 21.70 -12.52
N ALA A 580 8.31 21.31 -13.11
CA ALA A 580 7.65 22.09 -14.16
C ALA A 580 7.11 23.46 -13.66
N LEU A 581 6.86 23.61 -12.36
CA LEU A 581 6.55 24.88 -11.70
C LEU A 581 7.81 25.69 -11.31
N GLY A 582 9.02 25.25 -11.69
CA GLY A 582 10.27 25.95 -11.48
C GLY A 582 11.10 25.50 -10.27
N ASP A 583 10.73 24.42 -9.58
CA ASP A 583 11.50 23.88 -8.45
C ASP A 583 12.68 23.02 -8.94
N ASN A 584 13.88 23.59 -8.91
CA ASN A 584 15.10 22.91 -9.32
C ASN A 584 15.51 21.76 -8.38
N ALA A 585 15.19 21.86 -7.09
CA ALA A 585 15.47 20.77 -6.14
C ALA A 585 14.64 19.53 -6.48
N SER A 586 13.36 19.71 -6.80
CA SER A 586 12.49 18.63 -7.27
C SER A 586 12.96 18.04 -8.61
N ARG A 587 13.51 18.86 -9.52
CA ARG A 587 14.09 18.34 -10.77
C ARG A 587 15.27 17.40 -10.50
N ALA A 588 16.18 17.78 -9.62
CA ALA A 588 17.29 16.94 -9.22
C ALA A 588 16.80 15.65 -8.53
N ALA A 589 15.82 15.76 -7.64
CA ALA A 589 15.23 14.62 -6.96
C ALA A 589 14.54 13.64 -7.95
N ALA A 590 13.80 14.13 -8.94
CA ALA A 590 13.15 13.29 -9.95
C ALA A 590 14.19 12.48 -10.75
N ARG A 591 15.24 13.13 -11.25
CA ARG A 591 16.34 12.46 -11.97
C ARG A 591 16.99 11.37 -11.11
N LEU A 592 17.23 11.69 -9.85
CA LEU A 592 17.91 10.81 -8.91
C LEU A 592 17.08 9.56 -8.58
N LEU A 593 15.82 9.76 -8.24
CA LEU A 593 14.90 8.67 -7.84
C LEU A 593 14.56 7.76 -9.04
N ALA A 594 14.43 8.31 -10.25
CA ALA A 594 14.12 7.53 -11.44
C ALA A 594 15.22 6.50 -11.79
N THR A 595 16.49 6.77 -11.46
CA THR A 595 17.58 5.79 -11.68
C THR A 595 17.45 4.52 -10.84
N GLN A 596 16.59 4.52 -9.85
CA GLN A 596 16.33 3.39 -8.95
C GLN A 596 15.11 2.55 -9.35
N ILE A 597 14.45 2.92 -10.45
CA ILE A 597 13.24 2.27 -10.95
C ILE A 597 13.54 1.64 -12.31
N ASP A 598 13.25 0.36 -12.46
CA ASP A 598 13.41 -0.41 -13.69
C ASP A 598 12.30 -0.13 -14.71
N SER A 599 12.06 1.15 -15.04
CA SER A 599 11.05 1.57 -16.01
C SER A 599 11.67 2.44 -17.10
N PRO A 600 11.89 1.87 -18.31
CA PRO A 600 12.35 2.64 -19.48
C PRO A 600 11.39 3.78 -19.84
N ALA A 601 10.08 3.57 -19.67
CA ALA A 601 9.06 4.57 -19.94
C ALA A 601 9.17 5.78 -18.99
N LEU A 602 9.36 5.54 -17.69
CA LEU A 602 9.59 6.59 -16.71
C LEU A 602 10.90 7.33 -16.96
N GLN A 603 11.97 6.61 -17.28
CA GLN A 603 13.26 7.22 -17.57
C GLN A 603 13.17 8.16 -18.78
N ALA A 604 12.53 7.72 -19.88
CA ALA A 604 12.30 8.56 -21.05
C ALA A 604 11.47 9.82 -20.71
N MET A 605 10.46 9.70 -19.85
CA MET A 605 9.67 10.85 -19.39
C MET A 605 10.54 11.86 -18.62
N VAL A 606 11.39 11.39 -17.72
CA VAL A 606 12.31 12.22 -16.93
C VAL A 606 13.31 12.94 -17.86
N ASP A 607 13.90 12.23 -18.82
CA ASP A 607 14.86 12.80 -19.77
C ASP A 607 14.22 13.90 -20.63
N ILE A 608 12.99 13.70 -21.12
CA ILE A 608 12.27 14.69 -21.89
C ILE A 608 11.94 15.92 -21.04
N GLN A 609 11.34 15.76 -19.87
CA GLN A 609 10.87 16.87 -19.04
C GLN A 609 12.01 17.63 -18.36
N CYS A 610 13.09 16.95 -18.02
CA CYS A 610 14.24 17.58 -17.40
C CYS A 610 15.27 18.10 -18.42
N GLY A 611 15.40 17.48 -19.61
CA GLY A 611 16.32 17.88 -20.67
C GLY A 611 15.85 19.13 -21.42
N ALA A 612 14.56 19.28 -21.67
CA ALA A 612 14.00 20.46 -22.36
C ALA A 612 14.24 21.78 -21.60
N ALA A 613 14.35 21.73 -20.27
CA ALA A 613 14.60 22.89 -19.44
C ALA A 613 16.08 23.36 -19.45
N ASP A 614 17.02 22.47 -19.71
CA ASP A 614 18.46 22.80 -19.81
C ASP A 614 18.78 23.52 -21.13
N CYS A 615 17.90 23.41 -22.15
CA CYS A 615 18.06 24.07 -23.45
C CYS A 615 17.36 25.44 -23.57
N GLY A 616 16.71 25.93 -22.51
CA GLY A 616 16.06 27.25 -22.50
C GLY A 616 14.81 27.37 -23.39
N GLU A 617 14.31 26.27 -23.94
CA GLU A 617 13.06 26.26 -24.71
C GLU A 617 11.84 26.17 -23.78
N PRO A 618 10.77 26.99 -24.05
CA PRO A 618 9.54 26.84 -23.30
C PRO A 618 8.95 25.44 -23.53
N ILE A 619 8.60 24.76 -22.45
CA ILE A 619 8.00 23.42 -22.45
C ILE A 619 6.79 23.39 -23.37
N ARG A 620 7.01 23.02 -24.64
CA ARG A 620 5.93 22.76 -25.59
C ARG A 620 5.41 21.36 -25.33
N ARG A 621 4.12 21.26 -24.93
CA ARG A 621 3.22 20.11 -25.01
C ARG A 621 3.93 18.75 -25.16
N ALA A 622 4.60 18.25 -24.14
CA ALA A 622 5.13 16.89 -24.07
C ALA A 622 4.28 16.06 -23.10
N GLY A 623 3.03 15.83 -23.49
CA GLY A 623 2.11 14.98 -22.72
C GLY A 623 1.51 13.84 -23.52
N LEU A 624 1.42 13.97 -24.86
CA LEU A 624 0.73 12.97 -25.70
C LEU A 624 1.27 12.86 -27.14
N ASP A 625 2.22 13.71 -27.58
CA ASP A 625 2.75 13.63 -28.94
C ASP A 625 4.23 13.24 -28.94
N ARG A 626 4.51 12.00 -29.26
CA ARG A 626 5.69 11.35 -29.81
C ARG A 626 6.24 10.17 -29.01
N HIS A 627 5.69 8.98 -29.35
CA HIS A 627 6.59 7.83 -29.47
C HIS A 627 7.38 7.99 -30.77
N PRO A 628 8.70 7.74 -30.80
CA PRO A 628 9.44 7.63 -32.03
C PRO A 628 9.08 6.32 -32.73
N CYS A 629 8.07 6.31 -33.58
CA CYS A 629 8.00 5.33 -34.66
C CYS A 629 9.12 5.71 -35.66
N GLY A 630 10.33 5.25 -35.40
CA GLY A 630 11.43 5.19 -36.35
C GLY A 630 11.26 3.99 -37.26
N ASN A 631 11.16 4.26 -38.56
CA ASN A 631 11.27 3.31 -39.65
C ASN A 631 12.34 2.22 -39.43
N HIS A 632 11.94 0.96 -39.43
CA HIS A 632 12.33 -0.10 -40.37
C HIS A 632 11.62 -1.39 -39.97
#